data_8f4b1bfa3c4975ff5f277201efa82979
#
_entry.id   8f4b1bfa3c4975ff5f277201efa82979
#
_cell.length_a   1.000
_cell.length_b   1.000
_cell.length_c   1.000
_cell.angle_alpha   90.00
_cell.angle_beta   90.00
_cell.angle_gamma   90.00
#
_symmetry.space_group_name_H-M   'P 1'
#
loop_
_entity.id
_entity.type
_entity.pdbx_description
1 polymer ?
#
loop_
_entity_poly.entity_id
_entity_poly.type
_entity_poly.pdbx_seq_one_letter_code
_entity_poly.pdbx_strand_id
1 'polypeptide(L)'
;MKTELFPINEKSELFSKAHSMHDCSFVATFEQNTLILTFDNLQNYFDTPPVTYWFDKYRKLTVKYHNTEFVNLCLKYGKKEKDFYDTVEPLNGKELIMYSYSVDCFNQMTLNFYVMIKKKLWGGKIEIAPDKIEYIWE
;
A
#
# COMPACT_ATOMS: atom_id res chain seq x y z
N MET A 1 6.11 -15.32 -12.69
CA MET A 1 6.17 -14.66 -11.38
C MET A 1 7.53 -14.00 -11.19
N LYS A 2 7.53 -12.80 -10.67
CA LYS A 2 8.74 -12.05 -10.34
C LYS A 2 8.67 -11.60 -8.90
N THR A 3 9.75 -11.77 -8.13
CA THR A 3 9.82 -11.33 -6.73
C THR A 3 10.97 -10.38 -6.54
N GLU A 4 10.69 -9.25 -5.87
CA GLU A 4 11.69 -8.25 -5.51
C GLU A 4 11.65 -8.03 -4.01
N LEU A 5 12.80 -7.99 -3.37
CA LEU A 5 12.91 -7.81 -1.92
C LEU A 5 13.84 -6.63 -1.63
N PHE A 6 13.34 -5.65 -0.90
CA PHE A 6 14.09 -4.44 -0.56
C PHE A 6 14.18 -4.27 0.96
N PRO A 7 15.37 -4.15 1.53
CA PRO A 7 15.52 -3.62 2.88
C PRO A 7 14.96 -2.21 2.96
N ILE A 8 14.32 -1.86 4.05
CA ILE A 8 13.66 -0.57 4.19
C ILE A 8 14.59 0.63 4.01
N ASN A 9 15.89 0.44 4.21
CA ASN A 9 16.88 1.50 4.02
C ASN A 9 17.26 1.76 2.56
N GLU A 10 16.82 0.92 1.61
CA GLU A 10 17.05 1.12 0.18
C GLU A 10 15.96 1.98 -0.45
N LYS A 11 15.85 3.22 -0.01
CA LYS A 11 14.74 4.12 -0.33
C LYS A 11 14.61 4.47 -1.80
N SER A 12 15.72 4.51 -2.53
CA SER A 12 15.71 4.88 -3.95
C SER A 12 14.86 3.94 -4.81
N GLU A 13 14.88 2.64 -4.50
CA GLU A 13 14.09 1.66 -5.23
C GLU A 13 12.60 1.79 -4.91
N LEU A 14 12.27 2.14 -3.65
CA LEU A 14 10.89 2.27 -3.20
C LEU A 14 10.17 3.44 -3.85
N PHE A 15 10.90 4.45 -4.31
CA PHE A 15 10.31 5.64 -4.93
C PHE A 15 10.27 5.58 -6.45
N SER A 16 10.62 4.45 -7.06
CA SER A 16 10.49 4.29 -8.50
C SER A 16 9.01 4.34 -8.90
N LYS A 17 8.72 4.79 -10.13
CA LYS A 17 7.34 4.85 -10.63
C LYS A 17 6.67 3.47 -10.64
N ALA A 18 7.45 2.42 -10.88
CA ALA A 18 6.94 1.05 -10.92
C ALA A 18 6.43 0.58 -9.55
N HIS A 19 6.88 1.21 -8.46
CA HIS A 19 6.52 0.81 -7.12
C HIS A 19 5.55 1.80 -6.43
N SER A 20 5.23 2.92 -7.07
CA SER A 20 4.37 3.95 -6.46
C SER A 20 2.91 3.52 -6.35
N MET A 21 2.44 2.76 -7.32
CA MET A 21 1.06 2.25 -7.37
C MET A 21 -0.02 3.33 -7.22
N HIS A 22 0.32 4.59 -7.57
CA HIS A 22 -0.61 5.72 -7.49
C HIS A 22 -1.88 5.45 -8.31
N ASP A 23 -3.04 5.76 -7.73
CA ASP A 23 -4.38 5.55 -8.30
C ASP A 23 -4.78 4.08 -8.49
N CYS A 24 -3.96 3.11 -8.02
CA CYS A 24 -4.32 1.70 -8.10
C CYS A 24 -5.22 1.28 -6.94
N SER A 25 -6.19 0.42 -7.24
CA SER A 25 -7.04 -0.19 -6.23
C SER A 25 -6.33 -1.36 -5.56
N PHE A 26 -6.53 -1.50 -4.26
CA PHE A 26 -5.96 -2.62 -3.51
C PHE A 26 -6.82 -2.98 -2.31
N VAL A 27 -6.57 -4.15 -1.74
CA VAL A 27 -7.11 -4.56 -0.44
C VAL A 27 -5.95 -4.75 0.53
N ALA A 28 -6.20 -4.48 1.81
CA ALA A 28 -5.17 -4.55 2.85
C ALA A 28 -5.57 -5.57 3.92
N THR A 29 -4.62 -6.41 4.32
CA THR A 29 -4.75 -7.34 5.44
C THR A 29 -3.51 -7.27 6.31
N PHE A 30 -3.66 -7.56 7.60
CA PHE A 30 -2.55 -7.59 8.54
C PHE A 30 -2.61 -8.87 9.35
N GLU A 31 -1.56 -9.67 9.27
CA GLU A 31 -1.44 -10.92 10.01
C GLU A 31 0.02 -11.28 10.26
N GLN A 32 0.31 -11.81 11.45
CA GLN A 32 1.67 -12.25 11.84
C GLN A 32 2.72 -11.16 11.62
N ASN A 33 2.42 -9.93 12.06
CA ASN A 33 3.30 -8.77 11.94
C ASN A 33 3.67 -8.40 10.49
N THR A 34 2.87 -8.85 9.51
CA THR A 34 3.05 -8.54 8.09
C THR A 34 1.81 -7.83 7.56
N LEU A 35 1.99 -6.62 7.03
CA LEU A 35 0.94 -5.93 6.29
C LEU A 35 1.02 -6.38 4.84
N ILE A 36 -0.10 -6.82 4.29
CA ILE A 36 -0.19 -7.33 2.92
C ILE A 36 -1.15 -6.46 2.14
N LEU A 37 -0.68 -5.91 1.02
CA LEU A 37 -1.51 -5.21 0.06
C LEU A 37 -1.63 -6.06 -1.20
N THR A 38 -2.85 -6.24 -1.70
CA THR A 38 -3.09 -6.99 -2.92
C THR A 38 -3.72 -6.08 -3.97
N PHE A 39 -3.03 -5.92 -5.10
CA PHE A 39 -3.47 -5.15 -6.25
C PHE A 39 -3.84 -6.13 -7.36
N ASP A 40 -5.12 -6.24 -7.65
CA ASP A 40 -5.61 -7.06 -8.76
C ASP A 40 -5.83 -6.18 -9.99
N ASN A 41 -5.84 -6.79 -11.18
CA ASN A 41 -6.17 -6.10 -12.44
C ASN A 41 -5.29 -4.89 -12.74
N LEU A 42 -3.98 -5.02 -12.56
CA LEU A 42 -3.02 -3.94 -12.81
C LEU A 42 -3.16 -3.31 -14.20
N GLN A 43 -3.54 -4.10 -15.20
CA GLN A 43 -3.67 -3.62 -16.57
C GLN A 43 -4.73 -2.54 -16.75
N ASN A 44 -5.68 -2.43 -15.81
CA ASN A 44 -6.73 -1.42 -15.87
C ASN A 44 -6.23 -0.02 -15.51
N TYR A 45 -5.02 0.10 -14.95
CA TYR A 45 -4.51 1.36 -14.43
C TYR A 45 -3.34 1.93 -15.21
N PHE A 46 -2.74 1.14 -16.10
CA PHE A 46 -1.48 1.48 -16.74
C PHE A 46 -1.52 1.25 -18.24
N ASP A 47 -2.19 2.12 -18.96
CA ASP A 47 -2.28 2.09 -20.42
C ASP A 47 -1.37 3.11 -21.10
N THR A 48 -0.57 3.86 -20.34
CA THR A 48 0.32 4.89 -20.89
C THR A 48 1.80 4.58 -20.61
N PRO A 49 2.62 4.36 -21.66
CA PRO A 49 4.07 4.21 -21.50
C PRO A 49 4.70 5.46 -20.86
N PRO A 50 5.82 5.34 -20.13
CA PRO A 50 6.62 4.13 -19.86
C PRO A 50 6.21 3.38 -18.59
N VAL A 51 5.16 3.82 -17.90
CA VAL A 51 4.73 3.25 -16.62
C VAL A 51 4.25 1.81 -16.80
N THR A 52 3.75 1.50 -17.98
CA THR A 52 3.22 0.17 -18.33
C THR A 52 4.29 -0.91 -18.50
N TYR A 53 5.56 -0.53 -18.57
CA TYR A 53 6.64 -1.47 -18.85
C TYR A 53 6.64 -2.70 -17.92
N TRP A 54 6.37 -2.48 -16.64
CA TRP A 54 6.31 -3.55 -15.65
C TRP A 54 5.00 -4.34 -15.72
N PHE A 55 3.92 -3.70 -16.14
CA PHE A 55 2.57 -4.22 -16.04
C PHE A 55 2.09 -4.98 -17.26
N ASP A 56 2.81 -4.87 -18.39
CA ASP A 56 2.52 -5.64 -19.60
C ASP A 56 2.61 -7.16 -19.36
N LYS A 57 3.44 -7.56 -18.38
CA LYS A 57 3.73 -8.96 -18.08
C LYS A 57 2.93 -9.50 -16.89
N TYR A 58 2.40 -8.63 -16.06
CA TYR A 58 1.81 -9.04 -14.80
C TYR A 58 0.44 -8.40 -14.62
N ARG A 59 -0.47 -9.14 -14.00
CA ARG A 59 -1.84 -8.68 -13.72
C ARG A 59 -2.10 -8.40 -12.26
N LYS A 60 -1.27 -9.00 -11.40
CA LYS A 60 -1.46 -8.94 -9.96
C LYS A 60 -0.15 -8.58 -9.27
N LEU A 61 -0.24 -7.73 -8.26
CA LEU A 61 0.89 -7.43 -7.39
C LEU A 61 0.45 -7.66 -5.93
N THR A 62 1.27 -8.42 -5.20
CA THR A 62 1.16 -8.53 -3.75
C THR A 62 2.37 -7.83 -3.14
N VAL A 63 2.13 -6.88 -2.24
CA VAL A 63 3.19 -6.19 -1.50
C VAL A 63 3.11 -6.63 -0.05
N LYS A 64 4.23 -7.12 0.48
CA LYS A 64 4.33 -7.55 1.88
C LYS A 64 5.32 -6.66 2.62
N TYR A 65 4.84 -6.01 3.67
CA TYR A 65 5.67 -5.22 4.58
C TYR A 65 5.95 -6.11 5.79
N HIS A 66 7.17 -6.69 5.83
CA HIS A 66 7.53 -7.73 6.79
C HIS A 66 7.97 -7.17 8.14
N ASN A 67 7.65 -7.90 9.20
CA ASN A 67 8.11 -7.64 10.57
C ASN A 67 7.88 -6.19 11.00
N THR A 68 6.71 -5.66 10.70
CA THR A 68 6.40 -4.30 11.12
C THR A 68 6.17 -4.23 12.64
N GLU A 69 6.84 -3.27 13.29
CA GLU A 69 6.76 -3.11 14.74
C GLU A 69 5.38 -2.65 15.19
N PHE A 70 4.68 -1.91 14.32
CA PHE A 70 3.32 -1.46 14.58
C PHE A 70 2.58 -1.26 13.26
N VAL A 71 1.26 -1.26 13.33
CA VAL A 71 0.38 -0.86 12.23
C VAL A 71 -0.70 0.04 12.81
N ASN A 72 -0.66 1.32 12.48
CA ASN A 72 -1.64 2.30 12.95
C ASN A 72 -2.43 2.83 11.76
N LEU A 73 -3.76 2.83 11.90
CA LEU A 73 -4.70 3.29 10.88
C LEU A 73 -5.37 4.56 11.35
N CYS A 74 -5.39 5.58 10.50
CA CYS A 74 -6.17 6.80 10.74
C CYS A 74 -7.11 7.03 9.57
N LEU A 75 -8.39 7.25 9.86
CA LEU A 75 -9.40 7.57 8.85
C LEU A 75 -9.93 8.98 9.12
N LYS A 76 -10.02 9.80 8.06
CA LYS A 76 -10.51 11.18 8.15
C LYS A 76 -11.62 11.47 7.15
N TYR A 77 -12.67 12.13 7.63
CA TYR A 77 -13.72 12.66 6.80
C TYR A 77 -14.10 14.06 7.32
N GLY A 78 -13.70 15.10 6.60
CA GLY A 78 -13.87 16.48 7.08
C GLY A 78 -13.14 16.67 8.42
N LYS A 79 -13.90 17.02 9.46
CA LYS A 79 -13.36 17.19 10.82
C LYS A 79 -13.38 15.91 11.65
N LYS A 80 -13.96 14.83 11.12
CA LYS A 80 -14.01 13.54 11.82
C LYS A 80 -12.69 12.81 11.63
N GLU A 81 -12.16 12.25 12.69
CA GLU A 81 -10.93 11.49 12.70
C GLU A 81 -11.08 10.28 13.60
N LYS A 82 -10.69 9.10 13.09
CA LYS A 82 -10.74 7.84 13.82
C LYS A 82 -9.39 7.17 13.77
N ASP A 83 -8.83 6.83 14.92
CA ASP A 83 -7.54 6.17 15.04
C ASP A 83 -7.72 4.74 15.53
N PHE A 84 -6.99 3.81 14.89
CA PHE A 84 -6.97 2.39 15.22
C PHE A 84 -5.53 1.95 15.33
N TYR A 85 -5.19 1.22 16.40
CA TYR A 85 -3.81 0.80 16.68
C TYR A 85 -3.66 -0.70 16.50
N ASP A 86 -2.55 -1.11 15.87
CA ASP A 86 -2.17 -2.50 15.63
C ASP A 86 -3.20 -3.31 14.85
N THR A 87 -3.91 -2.65 13.93
CA THR A 87 -4.96 -3.29 13.14
C THR A 87 -5.25 -2.53 11.85
N VAL A 88 -5.72 -3.24 10.83
CA VAL A 88 -6.39 -2.67 9.65
C VAL A 88 -7.79 -3.29 9.48
N GLU A 89 -8.32 -3.93 10.51
CA GLU A 89 -9.62 -4.60 10.46
C GLU A 89 -10.76 -3.71 9.93
N PRO A 90 -10.83 -2.41 10.27
CA PRO A 90 -11.87 -1.54 9.68
C PRO A 90 -11.85 -1.48 8.16
N LEU A 91 -10.76 -1.89 7.51
CA LEU A 91 -10.60 -1.90 6.06
C LEU A 91 -10.90 -3.27 5.44
N ASN A 92 -11.23 -4.29 6.24
CA ASN A 92 -11.48 -5.64 5.74
C ASN A 92 -12.59 -5.65 4.67
N GLY A 93 -12.29 -6.29 3.54
CA GLY A 93 -13.22 -6.40 2.43
C GLY A 93 -13.45 -5.11 1.66
N LYS A 94 -12.76 -4.03 1.98
CA LYS A 94 -12.92 -2.75 1.30
C LYS A 94 -11.84 -2.56 0.25
N GLU A 95 -12.24 -2.00 -0.89
CA GLU A 95 -11.33 -1.59 -1.95
C GLU A 95 -10.79 -0.21 -1.63
N LEU A 96 -9.47 -0.09 -1.60
CA LEU A 96 -8.76 1.15 -1.29
C LEU A 96 -8.09 1.67 -2.57
N ILE A 97 -7.89 2.97 -2.65
CA ILE A 97 -7.19 3.59 -3.78
C ILE A 97 -5.92 4.24 -3.25
N MET A 98 -4.76 3.81 -3.75
CA MET A 98 -3.47 4.34 -3.32
C MET A 98 -3.31 5.79 -3.80
N TYR A 99 -2.97 6.67 -2.87
CA TYR A 99 -2.61 8.05 -3.20
C TYR A 99 -1.09 8.25 -3.22
N SER A 100 -0.43 7.94 -2.11
CA SER A 100 1.02 8.11 -2.01
C SER A 100 1.59 7.30 -0.85
N TYR A 101 2.90 7.14 -0.83
CA TYR A 101 3.60 6.64 0.35
C TYR A 101 4.89 7.40 0.55
N SER A 102 5.40 7.40 1.77
CA SER A 102 6.66 8.04 2.14
C SER A 102 7.39 7.21 3.18
N VAL A 103 8.71 7.37 3.22
CA VAL A 103 9.57 6.74 4.23
C VAL A 103 10.38 7.85 4.89
N ASP A 104 10.32 7.93 6.23
CA ASP A 104 11.05 8.94 6.97
C ASP A 104 12.50 8.49 7.31
N CYS A 105 13.25 9.33 8.00
CA CYS A 105 14.64 9.04 8.36
C CYS A 105 14.78 7.93 9.41
N PHE A 106 13.69 7.51 10.04
CA PHE A 106 13.67 6.41 11.01
C PHE A 106 13.13 5.11 10.39
N ASN A 107 13.00 5.07 9.05
CA ASN A 107 12.47 3.94 8.30
C ASN A 107 11.00 3.61 8.61
N GLN A 108 10.26 4.59 9.12
CA GLN A 108 8.83 4.49 9.29
C GLN A 108 8.15 4.87 7.98
N MET A 109 7.19 4.06 7.53
CA MET A 109 6.44 4.31 6.30
C MET A 109 5.05 4.83 6.61
N THR A 110 4.57 5.70 5.73
CA THR A 110 3.19 6.18 5.73
C THR A 110 2.59 5.87 4.37
N LEU A 111 1.46 5.15 4.37
CA LEU A 111 0.68 4.85 3.17
C LEU A 111 -0.59 5.70 3.21
N ASN A 112 -0.79 6.54 2.21
CA ASN A 112 -1.98 7.39 2.11
C ASN A 112 -2.91 6.83 1.03
N PHE A 113 -4.21 6.76 1.33
CA PHE A 113 -5.19 6.17 0.45
C PHE A 113 -6.57 6.81 0.62
N TYR A 114 -7.48 6.46 -0.28
CA TYR A 114 -8.89 6.80 -0.16
C TYR A 114 -9.71 5.52 -0.06
N VAL A 115 -10.83 5.60 0.67
CA VAL A 115 -11.74 4.48 0.84
C VAL A 115 -13.18 4.98 0.95
N MET A 116 -14.10 4.26 0.29
CA MET A 116 -15.54 4.54 0.40
C MET A 116 -16.10 3.82 1.62
N ILE A 117 -16.70 4.57 2.54
CA ILE A 117 -17.38 4.02 3.71
C ILE A 117 -18.77 4.65 3.79
N LYS A 118 -19.82 3.83 3.71
CA LYS A 118 -21.22 4.27 3.78
C LYS A 118 -21.51 5.42 2.80
N LYS A 119 -21.08 5.25 1.54
CA LYS A 119 -21.26 6.22 0.44
C LYS A 119 -20.51 7.54 0.63
N LYS A 120 -19.56 7.60 1.55
CA LYS A 120 -18.71 8.78 1.78
C LYS A 120 -17.26 8.42 1.49
N LEU A 121 -16.54 9.33 0.84
CA LEU A 121 -15.13 9.13 0.53
C LEU A 121 -14.28 9.62 1.70
N TRP A 122 -13.62 8.68 2.37
CA TRP A 122 -12.72 8.96 3.47
C TRP A 122 -11.28 8.98 2.99
N GLY A 123 -10.47 9.87 3.54
CA GLY A 123 -9.03 9.77 3.45
C GLY A 123 -8.53 8.81 4.53
N GLY A 124 -7.49 8.06 4.20
CA GLY A 124 -6.90 7.13 5.13
C GLY A 124 -5.38 7.21 5.15
N LYS A 125 -4.80 6.81 6.26
CA LYS A 125 -3.38 6.75 6.46
C LYS A 125 -3.04 5.51 7.27
N ILE A 126 -2.10 4.69 6.77
CA ILE A 126 -1.54 3.57 7.53
C ILE A 126 -0.07 3.88 7.80
N GLU A 127 0.32 3.89 9.07
CA GLU A 127 1.69 4.08 9.49
C GLU A 127 2.26 2.74 9.96
N ILE A 128 3.40 2.34 9.40
CA ILE A 128 4.06 1.06 9.67
C ILE A 128 5.57 1.27 9.85
N ALA A 129 6.22 0.29 10.48
CA ALA A 129 7.68 0.27 10.63
C ALA A 129 8.22 -1.13 10.29
N PRO A 130 8.22 -1.49 8.98
CA PRO A 130 8.70 -2.79 8.53
C PRO A 130 10.23 -2.83 8.47
N ASP A 131 10.81 -4.03 8.43
CA ASP A 131 12.25 -4.20 8.20
C ASP A 131 12.58 -4.38 6.72
N LYS A 132 11.65 -4.93 5.94
CA LYS A 132 11.82 -5.13 4.49
C LYS A 132 10.48 -5.17 3.77
N ILE A 133 10.52 -4.92 2.47
CA ILE A 133 9.34 -4.90 1.61
C ILE A 133 9.55 -5.89 0.48
N GLU A 134 8.56 -6.75 0.26
CA GLU A 134 8.57 -7.75 -0.81
C GLU A 134 7.48 -7.44 -1.82
N TYR A 135 7.84 -7.40 -3.10
CA TYR A 135 6.92 -7.25 -4.21
C TYR A 135 6.84 -8.57 -4.96
N ILE A 136 5.64 -9.12 -5.08
CA ILE A 136 5.38 -10.37 -5.78
C ILE A 136 4.48 -10.08 -6.98
N TRP A 137 5.06 -10.13 -8.18
CA TRP A 137 4.38 -9.83 -9.43
C TRP A 137 3.91 -11.14 -10.09
N GLU A 138 2.65 -11.22 -10.44
CA GLU A 138 2.06 -12.42 -11.06
C GLU A 138 1.21 -12.09 -12.29
#